data_5c3dfba908e97a83fb94317771fdf519
#
_entry.id   5c3dfba908e97a83fb94317771fdf519
#
_cell.length_a   1.000
_cell.length_b   1.000
_cell.length_c   1.000
_cell.angle_alpha   90.00
_cell.angle_beta   90.00
_cell.angle_gamma   90.00
#
_symmetry.space_group_name_H-M   'P 1'
#
loop_
_entity.id
_entity.type
_entity.pdbx_description
1 polymer ?
#
loop_
_entity_poly.entity_id
_entity_poly.type
_entity_poly.pdbx_seq_one_letter_code
_entity_poly.pdbx_strand_id
1 'polypeptide(L)'
;AGLFQMVCHVGGIGHPPGYPLFTLLCQQLILQDSVFNGNLISVMFAVGAVMVFFSVVVLLTGDRILASIAALAYAYSNTFWSQAIIIEVYSLASFMFMVTWFISIQYLKTAQIRYWYLLCLFVGLALSNHWPLMVLSSPALAVTMYPRWKNLWEELKQPVFWLLSILCLFAGLLPYLSLILTVNPEVAVYGGVDSIEKFMRYVMRSTYSDDHVVADSSHKIAYFFWLSKEAMYQLGLLGLPLIMTGLLHSIRTRDRFENVSVILLFLGSTFILLALLNFEFSPFYQAIFRPYPVIAYAAICLWFAHGVKLLATVLLNATNESLLSGKLLEHLSEHQIRSLVFLIAGVAAVFSVYSSNYQR
;
A
#
# COMPACT_ATOMS: atom_id res chain seq x y z
N ALA A 1 -6.33 16.67 -5.10
CA ALA A 1 -6.53 16.41 -6.55
C ALA A 1 -6.29 17.68 -7.40
N GLY A 2 -6.96 18.81 -7.13
CA GLY A 2 -6.81 20.02 -7.97
C GLY A 2 -5.39 20.54 -8.10
N LEU A 3 -4.60 20.52 -7.03
CA LEU A 3 -3.19 20.90 -7.06
C LEU A 3 -2.39 20.02 -8.03
N PHE A 4 -2.55 18.70 -7.95
CA PHE A 4 -1.81 17.79 -8.84
C PHE A 4 -2.28 17.91 -10.30
N GLN A 5 -3.59 18.16 -10.53
CA GLN A 5 -4.07 18.46 -11.88
C GLN A 5 -3.33 19.66 -12.48
N MET A 6 -3.19 20.74 -11.69
CA MET A 6 -2.46 21.94 -12.12
C MET A 6 -0.98 21.64 -12.35
N VAL A 7 -0.28 21.06 -11.37
CA VAL A 7 1.17 20.80 -11.45
C VAL A 7 1.52 19.84 -12.58
N CYS A 8 0.71 18.83 -12.82
CA CYS A 8 0.91 17.89 -13.93
C CYS A 8 0.75 18.55 -15.29
N HIS A 9 -0.13 19.58 -15.40
CA HIS A 9 -0.37 20.31 -16.64
C HIS A 9 0.70 21.36 -16.93
N VAL A 10 1.00 22.22 -15.94
CA VAL A 10 1.90 23.38 -16.16
C VAL A 10 3.36 23.12 -15.79
N GLY A 11 3.71 22.00 -15.22
CA GLY A 11 5.09 21.65 -14.90
C GLY A 11 5.65 22.30 -13.63
N GLY A 12 4.80 22.68 -12.68
CA GLY A 12 5.19 23.29 -11.41
C GLY A 12 5.62 22.27 -10.33
N ILE A 13 5.77 22.77 -9.10
CA ILE A 13 6.15 21.97 -7.91
C ILE A 13 4.93 21.81 -7.00
N GLY A 14 4.58 20.57 -6.67
CA GLY A 14 3.54 20.25 -5.69
C GLY A 14 3.92 20.69 -4.27
N HIS A 15 3.06 20.47 -3.29
CA HIS A 15 3.39 20.74 -1.88
C HIS A 15 4.48 19.77 -1.36
N PRO A 16 5.25 20.13 -0.30
CA PRO A 16 6.29 19.26 0.22
C PRO A 16 5.84 17.82 0.54
N PRO A 17 6.60 16.80 0.15
CA PRO A 17 7.96 16.82 -0.39
C PRO A 17 8.08 16.96 -1.92
N GLY A 18 7.07 17.44 -2.62
CA GLY A 18 7.05 17.70 -4.06
C GLY A 18 6.61 16.51 -4.92
N TYR A 19 6.67 15.29 -4.40
CA TYR A 19 6.28 14.03 -5.08
C TYR A 19 6.86 13.88 -6.49
N PRO A 20 8.20 14.07 -6.64
CA PRO A 20 8.80 14.29 -7.97
C PRO A 20 8.62 13.12 -8.92
N LEU A 21 8.60 11.87 -8.46
CA LEU A 21 8.32 10.73 -9.34
C LEU A 21 6.90 10.82 -9.93
N PHE A 22 5.90 11.13 -9.10
CA PHE A 22 4.52 11.26 -9.58
C PHE A 22 4.38 12.42 -10.55
N THR A 23 4.93 13.58 -10.23
CA THR A 23 4.84 14.79 -11.07
C THR A 23 5.51 14.58 -12.42
N LEU A 24 6.71 13.97 -12.47
CA LEU A 24 7.37 13.63 -13.72
C LEU A 24 6.55 12.66 -14.58
N LEU A 25 6.01 11.60 -13.97
CA LEU A 25 5.21 10.62 -14.70
C LEU A 25 3.91 11.22 -15.22
N CYS A 26 3.20 12.01 -14.41
CA CYS A 26 1.94 12.61 -14.85
C CYS A 26 2.15 13.67 -15.94
N GLN A 27 3.20 14.47 -15.87
CA GLN A 27 3.54 15.45 -16.92
C GLN A 27 3.80 14.77 -18.27
N GLN A 28 4.38 13.56 -18.27
CA GLN A 28 4.64 12.80 -19.50
C GLN A 28 3.41 12.03 -20.00
N LEU A 29 2.52 11.62 -19.12
CA LEU A 29 1.38 10.78 -19.45
C LEU A 29 0.08 11.58 -19.71
N ILE A 30 -0.01 12.85 -19.30
CA ILE A 30 -1.14 13.71 -19.64
C ILE A 30 -1.02 14.14 -21.11
N LEU A 31 -1.83 13.50 -21.94
CA LEU A 31 -1.84 13.78 -23.39
C LEU A 31 -2.79 14.94 -23.77
N GLN A 32 -3.73 15.27 -22.92
CA GLN A 32 -4.73 16.32 -23.12
C GLN A 32 -5.16 16.93 -21.79
N ASP A 33 -5.61 18.19 -21.83
CA ASP A 33 -6.15 18.96 -20.72
C ASP A 33 -7.50 18.46 -20.24
N SER A 34 -7.54 17.31 -19.59
CA SER A 34 -8.78 16.86 -18.98
C SER A 34 -8.55 16.28 -17.59
N VAL A 35 -9.49 16.57 -16.69
CA VAL A 35 -9.56 15.94 -15.36
C VAL A 35 -9.62 14.43 -15.49
N PHE A 36 -10.28 13.92 -16.52
CA PHE A 36 -10.37 12.50 -16.82
C PHE A 36 -9.00 11.86 -17.04
N ASN A 37 -8.14 12.47 -17.86
CA ASN A 37 -6.80 11.93 -18.16
C ASN A 37 -5.91 11.92 -16.91
N GLY A 38 -5.99 12.95 -16.06
CA GLY A 38 -5.29 12.98 -14.79
C GLY A 38 -5.74 11.87 -13.84
N ASN A 39 -7.04 11.64 -13.73
CA ASN A 39 -7.58 10.55 -12.91
C ASN A 39 -7.20 9.18 -13.46
N LEU A 40 -7.15 9.00 -14.79
CA LEU A 40 -6.75 7.74 -15.44
C LEU A 40 -5.33 7.31 -15.06
N ILE A 41 -4.41 8.24 -14.84
CA ILE A 41 -3.05 7.95 -14.35
C ILE A 41 -3.10 7.27 -12.99
N SER A 42 -3.91 7.79 -12.06
CA SER A 42 -4.10 7.15 -10.75
C SER A 42 -4.74 5.77 -10.87
N VAL A 43 -5.73 5.60 -11.76
CA VAL A 43 -6.34 4.28 -12.06
C VAL A 43 -5.30 3.29 -12.56
N MET A 44 -4.41 3.68 -13.49
CA MET A 44 -3.38 2.80 -14.02
C MET A 44 -2.45 2.27 -12.91
N PHE A 45 -1.97 3.16 -12.03
CA PHE A 45 -1.14 2.75 -10.89
C PHE A 45 -1.92 1.94 -9.86
N ALA A 46 -3.20 2.24 -9.64
CA ALA A 46 -4.06 1.46 -8.75
C ALA A 46 -4.25 0.02 -9.26
N VAL A 47 -4.54 -0.15 -10.55
CA VAL A 47 -4.63 -1.48 -11.17
C VAL A 47 -3.30 -2.23 -11.05
N GLY A 48 -2.18 -1.55 -11.34
CA GLY A 48 -0.84 -2.11 -11.13
C GLY A 48 -0.60 -2.57 -9.68
N ALA A 49 -0.98 -1.76 -8.69
CA ALA A 49 -0.86 -2.09 -7.28
C ALA A 49 -1.66 -3.35 -6.91
N VAL A 50 -2.90 -3.46 -7.39
CA VAL A 50 -3.77 -4.64 -7.16
C VAL A 50 -3.18 -5.89 -7.80
N MET A 51 -2.66 -5.82 -9.03
CA MET A 51 -2.04 -6.95 -9.72
C MET A 51 -0.76 -7.43 -9.02
N VAL A 52 0.08 -6.49 -8.56
CA VAL A 52 1.29 -6.85 -7.81
C VAL A 52 0.93 -7.39 -6.44
N PHE A 53 -0.07 -6.83 -5.75
CA PHE A 53 -0.56 -7.36 -4.47
C PHE A 53 -1.10 -8.78 -4.62
N PHE A 54 -1.88 -9.08 -5.66
CA PHE A 54 -2.27 -10.46 -6.00
C PHE A 54 -1.04 -11.37 -6.08
N SER A 55 0.00 -10.94 -6.82
CA SER A 55 1.23 -11.72 -6.98
C SER A 55 1.99 -11.92 -5.66
N VAL A 56 2.05 -10.89 -4.81
CA VAL A 56 2.59 -10.96 -3.45
C VAL A 56 1.86 -12.01 -2.62
N VAL A 57 0.53 -11.98 -2.63
CA VAL A 57 -0.27 -12.94 -1.86
C VAL A 57 -0.11 -14.36 -2.39
N VAL A 58 -0.05 -14.56 -3.72
CA VAL A 58 0.27 -15.88 -4.31
C VAL A 58 1.64 -16.36 -3.84
N LEU A 59 2.65 -15.50 -3.85
CA LEU A 59 4.00 -15.88 -3.38
C LEU A 59 4.02 -16.25 -1.89
N LEU A 60 3.23 -15.55 -1.07
CA LEU A 60 3.15 -15.82 0.37
C LEU A 60 2.34 -17.09 0.69
N THR A 61 1.24 -17.36 -0.04
CA THR A 61 0.25 -18.37 0.37
C THR A 61 0.19 -19.58 -0.53
N GLY A 62 0.63 -19.47 -1.78
CA GLY A 62 0.43 -20.48 -2.82
C GLY A 62 -1.04 -20.60 -3.31
N ASP A 63 -1.97 -19.81 -2.73
CA ASP A 63 -3.42 -19.91 -2.97
C ASP A 63 -3.91 -18.76 -3.86
N ARG A 64 -4.24 -19.06 -5.11
CA ARG A 64 -4.70 -18.07 -6.10
C ARG A 64 -6.09 -17.53 -5.79
N ILE A 65 -6.98 -18.35 -5.21
CA ILE A 65 -8.34 -17.91 -4.87
C ILE A 65 -8.25 -16.91 -3.71
N LEU A 66 -7.50 -17.24 -2.66
CA LEU A 66 -7.24 -16.33 -1.55
C LEU A 66 -6.61 -15.02 -2.04
N ALA A 67 -5.63 -15.11 -2.94
CA ALA A 67 -4.99 -13.93 -3.51
C ALA A 67 -5.97 -13.06 -4.30
N SER A 68 -6.88 -13.68 -5.08
CA SER A 68 -7.93 -12.94 -5.80
C SER A 68 -8.87 -12.21 -4.85
N ILE A 69 -9.30 -12.88 -3.77
CA ILE A 69 -10.18 -12.27 -2.77
C ILE A 69 -9.50 -11.10 -2.05
N ALA A 70 -8.23 -11.29 -1.64
CA ALA A 70 -7.46 -10.23 -0.99
C ALA A 70 -7.25 -9.02 -1.92
N ALA A 71 -6.88 -9.27 -3.18
CA ALA A 71 -6.63 -8.22 -4.17
C ALA A 71 -7.90 -7.44 -4.53
N LEU A 72 -9.02 -8.12 -4.73
CA LEU A 72 -10.32 -7.48 -4.99
C LEU A 72 -10.84 -6.74 -3.76
N ALA A 73 -10.70 -7.29 -2.56
CA ALA A 73 -11.04 -6.60 -1.33
C ALA A 73 -10.22 -5.31 -1.17
N TYR A 74 -8.93 -5.33 -1.54
CA TYR A 74 -8.07 -4.15 -1.54
C TYR A 74 -8.54 -3.13 -2.58
N ALA A 75 -8.82 -3.57 -3.81
CA ALA A 75 -9.31 -2.71 -4.89
C ALA A 75 -10.59 -1.96 -4.49
N TYR A 76 -11.51 -2.63 -3.80
CA TYR A 76 -12.80 -2.06 -3.39
C TYR A 76 -12.81 -1.51 -1.96
N SER A 77 -11.69 -1.55 -1.23
CA SER A 77 -11.60 -0.90 0.07
C SER A 77 -11.82 0.62 -0.05
N ASN A 78 -12.53 1.20 0.91
CA ASN A 78 -13.02 2.58 0.82
C ASN A 78 -11.91 3.59 0.49
N THR A 79 -10.81 3.56 1.25
CA THR A 79 -9.71 4.51 1.04
C THR A 79 -8.99 4.27 -0.27
N PHE A 80 -8.66 3.01 -0.61
CA PHE A 80 -7.94 2.73 -1.86
C PHE A 80 -8.77 3.12 -3.08
N TRP A 81 -10.06 2.76 -3.12
CA TRP A 81 -10.97 3.14 -4.20
C TRP A 81 -11.03 4.65 -4.36
N SER A 82 -11.24 5.40 -3.26
CA SER A 82 -11.33 6.87 -3.31
C SER A 82 -10.06 7.52 -3.86
N GLN A 83 -8.88 6.95 -3.59
CA GLN A 83 -7.61 7.45 -4.11
C GLN A 83 -7.29 6.96 -5.53
N ALA A 84 -7.89 5.86 -5.97
CA ALA A 84 -7.71 5.35 -7.32
C ALA A 84 -8.40 6.20 -8.38
N ILE A 85 -9.54 6.81 -8.06
CA ILE A 85 -10.39 7.54 -9.02
C ILE A 85 -10.12 9.04 -9.12
N ILE A 86 -9.15 9.54 -8.37
CA ILE A 86 -8.73 10.96 -8.40
C ILE A 86 -7.21 11.05 -8.64
N ILE A 87 -6.78 12.15 -9.27
CA ILE A 87 -5.35 12.38 -9.48
C ILE A 87 -4.66 12.69 -8.16
N GLU A 88 -4.02 11.66 -7.58
CA GLU A 88 -3.32 11.72 -6.29
C GLU A 88 -2.13 10.74 -6.25
N VAL A 89 -1.19 11.02 -5.39
CA VAL A 89 0.09 10.29 -5.26
C VAL A 89 -0.05 8.89 -4.63
N TYR A 90 -1.17 8.59 -3.98
CA TYR A 90 -1.35 7.41 -3.14
C TYR A 90 -1.46 6.10 -3.93
N SER A 91 -2.04 6.14 -5.13
CA SER A 91 -2.08 4.98 -6.03
C SER A 91 -0.68 4.56 -6.46
N LEU A 92 0.17 5.52 -6.86
CA LEU A 92 1.57 5.26 -7.18
C LEU A 92 2.36 4.81 -5.93
N ALA A 93 2.11 5.41 -4.76
CA ALA A 93 2.77 4.99 -3.52
C ALA A 93 2.44 3.53 -3.18
N SER A 94 1.16 3.14 -3.32
CA SER A 94 0.73 1.75 -3.14
C SER A 94 1.41 0.82 -4.15
N PHE A 95 1.45 1.19 -5.42
CA PHE A 95 2.12 0.41 -6.46
C PHE A 95 3.60 0.21 -6.16
N MET A 96 4.33 1.28 -5.83
CA MET A 96 5.76 1.22 -5.51
C MET A 96 6.02 0.34 -4.28
N PHE A 97 5.20 0.44 -3.24
CA PHE A 97 5.33 -0.42 -2.07
C PHE A 97 5.07 -1.89 -2.43
N MET A 98 4.03 -2.20 -3.17
CA MET A 98 3.73 -3.58 -3.58
C MET A 98 4.86 -4.18 -4.42
N VAL A 99 5.48 -3.39 -5.31
CA VAL A 99 6.65 -3.82 -6.09
C VAL A 99 7.85 -4.06 -5.17
N THR A 100 8.15 -3.19 -4.22
CA THR A 100 9.25 -3.41 -3.27
C THR A 100 9.00 -4.65 -2.40
N TRP A 101 7.78 -4.89 -1.97
CA TRP A 101 7.41 -6.08 -1.21
C TRP A 101 7.55 -7.36 -2.05
N PHE A 102 7.07 -7.34 -3.29
CA PHE A 102 7.26 -8.44 -4.24
C PHE A 102 8.74 -8.77 -4.45
N ILE A 103 9.59 -7.76 -4.70
CA ILE A 103 11.04 -7.92 -4.87
C ILE A 103 11.68 -8.48 -3.60
N SER A 104 11.28 -8.01 -2.41
CA SER A 104 11.77 -8.52 -1.12
C SER A 104 11.47 -10.01 -0.94
N ILE A 105 10.25 -10.45 -1.31
CA ILE A 105 9.87 -11.88 -1.26
C ILE A 105 10.66 -12.68 -2.30
N GLN A 106 10.90 -12.15 -3.49
CA GLN A 106 11.74 -12.82 -4.49
C GLN A 106 13.17 -12.99 -4.00
N TYR A 107 13.73 -11.98 -3.34
CA TYR A 107 15.03 -12.11 -2.68
C TYR A 107 15.01 -13.17 -1.57
N LEU A 108 13.99 -13.14 -0.72
CA LEU A 108 13.81 -14.16 0.33
C LEU A 108 13.80 -15.59 -0.25
N LYS A 109 13.09 -15.82 -1.36
CA LYS A 109 12.93 -17.15 -1.96
C LYS A 109 14.17 -17.62 -2.72
N THR A 110 14.82 -16.73 -3.45
CA THR A 110 15.86 -17.11 -4.42
C THR A 110 17.28 -16.82 -3.93
N ALA A 111 17.46 -15.94 -2.95
CA ALA A 111 18.74 -15.38 -2.51
C ALA A 111 19.59 -14.76 -3.64
N GLN A 112 18.99 -14.41 -4.78
CA GLN A 112 19.73 -13.83 -5.89
C GLN A 112 19.97 -12.34 -5.63
N ILE A 113 21.22 -11.92 -5.64
CA ILE A 113 21.66 -10.55 -5.31
C ILE A 113 21.04 -9.49 -6.22
N ARG A 114 20.66 -9.83 -7.45
CA ARG A 114 19.96 -8.90 -8.37
C ARG A 114 18.68 -8.33 -7.77
N TYR A 115 17.94 -9.11 -6.97
CA TYR A 115 16.73 -8.62 -6.31
C TYR A 115 17.04 -7.61 -5.20
N TRP A 116 18.20 -7.71 -4.56
CA TRP A 116 18.66 -6.68 -3.64
C TRP A 116 18.90 -5.34 -4.34
N TYR A 117 19.63 -5.33 -5.47
CA TYR A 117 19.86 -4.12 -6.23
C TYR A 117 18.58 -3.52 -6.80
N LEU A 118 17.67 -4.36 -7.29
CA LEU A 118 16.34 -3.91 -7.70
C LEU A 118 15.55 -3.33 -6.51
N LEU A 119 15.65 -3.93 -5.32
CA LEU A 119 15.02 -3.39 -4.12
C LEU A 119 15.56 -2.01 -3.78
N CYS A 120 16.89 -1.80 -3.81
CA CYS A 120 17.49 -0.49 -3.59
C CYS A 120 16.97 0.55 -4.59
N LEU A 121 16.89 0.20 -5.88
CA LEU A 121 16.36 1.08 -6.92
C LEU A 121 14.89 1.45 -6.65
N PHE A 122 14.03 0.46 -6.42
CA PHE A 122 12.61 0.70 -6.22
C PHE A 122 12.30 1.37 -4.88
N VAL A 123 13.11 1.16 -3.85
CA VAL A 123 13.04 1.94 -2.60
C VAL A 123 13.36 3.40 -2.88
N GLY A 124 14.41 3.70 -3.65
CA GLY A 124 14.72 5.08 -4.07
C GLY A 124 13.57 5.73 -4.83
N LEU A 125 12.98 5.03 -5.80
CA LEU A 125 11.79 5.50 -6.55
C LEU A 125 10.58 5.73 -5.63
N ALA A 126 10.32 4.81 -4.70
CA ALA A 126 9.23 4.96 -3.75
C ALA A 126 9.42 6.16 -2.80
N LEU A 127 10.66 6.39 -2.34
CA LEU A 127 11.03 7.56 -1.55
C LEU A 127 10.85 8.86 -2.35
N SER A 128 11.13 8.86 -3.64
CA SER A 128 10.93 10.04 -4.50
C SER A 128 9.47 10.27 -4.90
N ASN A 129 8.57 9.33 -4.59
CA ASN A 129 7.12 9.57 -4.65
C ASN A 129 6.57 10.06 -3.30
N HIS A 130 6.42 9.17 -2.33
CA HIS A 130 5.83 9.50 -1.03
C HIS A 130 6.65 8.86 0.11
N TRP A 131 7.81 9.47 0.44
CA TRP A 131 8.74 8.91 1.41
C TRP A 131 8.11 8.60 2.79
N PRO A 132 7.15 9.40 3.35
CA PRO A 132 6.59 9.06 4.66
C PRO A 132 5.89 7.70 4.68
N LEU A 133 5.10 7.39 3.65
CA LEU A 133 4.43 6.08 3.56
C LEU A 133 5.43 4.93 3.40
N MET A 134 6.47 5.14 2.59
CA MET A 134 7.51 4.13 2.41
C MET A 134 8.27 3.86 3.70
N VAL A 135 8.65 4.90 4.45
CA VAL A 135 9.33 4.78 5.73
C VAL A 135 8.45 4.08 6.77
N LEU A 136 7.17 4.48 6.89
CA LEU A 136 6.22 3.86 7.83
C LEU A 136 5.98 2.37 7.52
N SER A 137 6.06 1.97 6.25
CA SER A 137 5.84 0.58 5.81
C SER A 137 7.13 -0.25 5.77
N SER A 138 8.31 0.39 5.84
CA SER A 138 9.62 -0.29 5.72
C SER A 138 9.90 -1.37 6.78
N PRO A 139 9.40 -1.31 8.04
CA PRO A 139 9.58 -2.38 9.00
C PRO A 139 9.04 -3.74 8.52
N ALA A 140 7.94 -3.72 7.74
CA ALA A 140 7.40 -4.93 7.14
C ALA A 140 8.38 -5.57 6.13
N LEU A 141 9.04 -4.75 5.31
CA LEU A 141 10.05 -5.21 4.35
C LEU A 141 11.28 -5.79 5.05
N ALA A 142 11.76 -5.11 6.10
CA ALA A 142 12.91 -5.55 6.89
C ALA A 142 12.66 -6.93 7.51
N VAL A 143 11.49 -7.15 8.10
CA VAL A 143 11.12 -8.45 8.68
C VAL A 143 10.91 -9.51 7.61
N THR A 144 10.33 -9.17 6.45
CA THR A 144 10.23 -10.10 5.32
C THR A 144 11.60 -10.64 4.92
N MET A 145 12.64 -9.82 4.98
CA MET A 145 13.99 -10.18 4.58
C MET A 145 14.83 -10.82 5.70
N TYR A 146 14.37 -10.74 6.95
CA TYR A 146 15.12 -11.20 8.12
C TYR A 146 15.68 -12.64 8.00
N PRO A 147 14.95 -13.64 7.46
CA PRO A 147 15.49 -14.99 7.31
C PRO A 147 16.73 -15.09 6.42
N ARG A 148 16.96 -14.09 5.56
CA ARG A 148 18.14 -13.98 4.66
C ARG A 148 19.22 -13.03 5.17
N TRP A 149 19.07 -12.50 6.38
CA TRP A 149 19.99 -11.51 6.92
C TRP A 149 21.45 -12.01 6.99
N LYS A 150 21.65 -13.31 7.29
CA LYS A 150 22.99 -13.91 7.29
C LYS A 150 23.64 -13.88 5.90
N ASN A 151 22.90 -14.21 4.86
CA ASN A 151 23.39 -14.16 3.49
C ASN A 151 23.77 -12.73 3.10
N LEU A 152 22.88 -11.77 3.43
CA LEU A 152 23.12 -10.37 3.19
C LEU A 152 24.37 -9.87 3.93
N TRP A 153 24.61 -10.33 5.16
CA TRP A 153 25.77 -9.94 5.95
C TRP A 153 27.10 -10.36 5.31
N GLU A 154 27.14 -11.48 4.61
CA GLU A 154 28.33 -11.90 3.84
C GLU A 154 28.57 -11.00 2.64
N GLU A 155 27.51 -10.62 1.93
CA GLU A 155 27.58 -9.67 0.80
C GLU A 155 28.03 -8.27 1.26
N LEU A 156 27.61 -7.83 2.44
CA LEU A 156 28.02 -6.54 3.04
C LEU A 156 29.53 -6.38 3.24
N LYS A 157 30.29 -7.49 3.24
CA LYS A 157 31.76 -7.47 3.32
C LYS A 157 32.42 -7.07 1.99
N GLN A 158 31.67 -7.06 0.87
CA GLN A 158 32.16 -6.76 -0.46
C GLN A 158 32.00 -5.28 -0.79
N PRO A 159 33.09 -4.52 -1.10
CA PRO A 159 32.97 -3.10 -1.45
C PRO A 159 32.06 -2.85 -2.66
N VAL A 160 32.09 -3.73 -3.66
CA VAL A 160 31.27 -3.65 -4.86
C VAL A 160 29.77 -3.75 -4.53
N PHE A 161 29.41 -4.55 -3.52
CA PHE A 161 28.03 -4.65 -3.05
C PHE A 161 27.50 -3.28 -2.58
N TRP A 162 28.29 -2.57 -1.76
CA TRP A 162 27.91 -1.23 -1.29
C TRP A 162 27.80 -0.23 -2.43
N LEU A 163 28.81 -0.23 -3.31
CA LEU A 163 28.81 0.68 -4.46
C LEU A 163 27.57 0.50 -5.31
N LEU A 164 27.25 -0.72 -5.72
CA LEU A 164 26.05 -0.99 -6.53
C LEU A 164 24.76 -0.71 -5.80
N SER A 165 24.65 -1.03 -4.50
CA SER A 165 23.48 -0.74 -3.68
C SER A 165 23.22 0.76 -3.60
N ILE A 166 24.27 1.55 -3.35
CA ILE A 166 24.21 3.01 -3.28
C ILE A 166 23.85 3.58 -4.65
N LEU A 167 24.49 3.13 -5.72
CA LEU A 167 24.20 3.59 -7.08
C LEU A 167 22.75 3.31 -7.48
N CYS A 168 22.24 2.12 -7.18
CA CYS A 168 20.82 1.77 -7.44
C CYS A 168 19.87 2.65 -6.63
N LEU A 169 20.15 2.86 -5.34
CA LEU A 169 19.33 3.73 -4.48
C LEU A 169 19.30 5.17 -5.02
N PHE A 170 20.47 5.73 -5.32
CA PHE A 170 20.57 7.09 -5.86
C PHE A 170 19.95 7.21 -7.24
N ALA A 171 20.06 6.20 -8.10
CA ALA A 171 19.34 6.15 -9.37
C ALA A 171 17.81 6.27 -9.16
N GLY A 172 17.27 5.59 -8.15
CA GLY A 172 15.86 5.71 -7.76
C GLY A 172 15.49 7.09 -7.18
N LEU A 173 16.46 7.83 -6.63
CA LEU A 173 16.24 9.18 -6.10
C LEU A 173 16.39 10.29 -7.14
N LEU A 174 16.87 9.97 -8.36
CA LEU A 174 17.06 10.97 -9.44
C LEU A 174 15.81 11.85 -9.72
N PRO A 175 14.56 11.35 -9.58
CA PRO A 175 13.40 12.23 -9.74
C PRO A 175 13.44 13.50 -8.87
N TYR A 176 14.12 13.50 -7.71
CA TYR A 176 14.28 14.71 -6.90
C TYR A 176 14.98 15.86 -7.61
N LEU A 177 15.80 15.60 -8.63
CA LEU A 177 16.42 16.64 -9.44
C LEU A 177 15.38 17.52 -10.16
N SER A 178 14.20 16.98 -10.46
CA SER A 178 13.12 17.76 -11.08
C SER A 178 12.64 18.93 -10.24
N LEU A 179 12.78 18.88 -8.91
CA LEU A 179 12.43 20.00 -8.03
C LEU A 179 13.33 21.23 -8.26
N ILE A 180 14.58 20.99 -8.66
CA ILE A 180 15.55 22.05 -8.95
C ILE A 180 15.48 22.46 -10.43
N LEU A 181 15.19 21.49 -11.32
CA LEU A 181 15.19 21.66 -12.77
C LEU A 181 13.78 21.97 -13.34
N THR A 182 12.82 22.30 -12.49
CA THR A 182 11.45 22.56 -12.94
C THR A 182 11.38 23.72 -13.95
N VAL A 183 10.53 23.56 -14.96
CA VAL A 183 10.34 24.54 -16.05
C VAL A 183 9.65 25.82 -15.53
N ASN A 184 8.71 25.68 -14.61
CA ASN A 184 7.90 26.76 -14.08
C ASN A 184 8.04 26.87 -12.54
N PRO A 185 9.19 27.37 -12.04
CA PRO A 185 9.45 27.47 -10.60
C PRO A 185 8.50 28.44 -9.88
N GLU A 186 7.87 29.39 -10.59
CA GLU A 186 6.85 30.29 -10.08
C GLU A 186 5.52 29.57 -9.76
N VAL A 187 5.28 28.42 -10.37
CA VAL A 187 4.15 27.54 -10.07
C VAL A 187 4.53 26.58 -8.94
N ALA A 188 4.84 27.15 -7.79
CA ALA A 188 5.20 26.39 -6.60
C ALA A 188 4.40 26.90 -5.39
N VAL A 189 3.56 26.04 -4.82
CA VAL A 189 2.65 26.42 -3.71
C VAL A 189 3.41 26.96 -2.48
N TYR A 190 4.62 26.45 -2.25
CA TYR A 190 5.47 26.83 -1.11
C TYR A 190 6.78 27.53 -1.53
N GLY A 191 6.79 28.15 -2.71
CA GLY A 191 7.95 28.82 -3.29
C GLY A 191 8.88 27.88 -4.06
N GLY A 192 9.69 28.44 -4.94
CA GLY A 192 10.64 27.70 -5.77
C GLY A 192 11.81 27.11 -4.94
N VAL A 193 12.42 26.06 -5.48
CA VAL A 193 13.58 25.36 -4.89
C VAL A 193 14.82 25.82 -5.63
N ASP A 194 15.40 26.93 -5.21
CA ASP A 194 16.56 27.61 -5.84
C ASP A 194 17.88 27.46 -5.06
N SER A 195 17.85 26.79 -3.91
CA SER A 195 19.03 26.53 -3.09
C SER A 195 18.99 25.15 -2.44
N ILE A 196 20.17 24.64 -2.03
CA ILE A 196 20.28 23.37 -1.30
C ILE A 196 19.48 23.41 0.01
N GLU A 197 19.50 24.57 0.70
CA GLU A 197 18.75 24.73 1.94
C GLU A 197 17.23 24.57 1.69
N LYS A 198 16.69 25.29 0.71
CA LYS A 198 15.26 25.18 0.33
C LYS A 198 14.94 23.76 -0.15
N PHE A 199 15.83 23.14 -0.92
CA PHE A 199 15.67 21.75 -1.32
C PHE A 199 15.53 20.82 -0.12
N MET A 200 16.44 20.90 0.86
CA MET A 200 16.39 20.08 2.05
C MET A 200 15.14 20.36 2.89
N ARG A 201 14.78 21.63 3.09
CA ARG A 201 13.55 22.01 3.79
C ARG A 201 12.30 21.44 3.10
N TYR A 202 12.28 21.45 1.78
CA TYR A 202 11.19 20.93 0.98
C TYR A 202 11.05 19.39 1.09
N VAL A 203 12.13 18.68 0.85
CA VAL A 203 12.18 17.21 0.94
C VAL A 203 11.86 16.72 2.34
N MET A 204 12.42 17.38 3.38
CA MET A 204 12.21 17.02 4.78
C MET A 204 10.86 17.52 5.33
N ARG A 205 10.08 18.26 4.53
CA ARG A 205 8.77 18.80 4.92
C ARG A 205 8.84 19.78 6.11
N SER A 206 9.99 20.37 6.37
CA SER A 206 10.17 21.30 7.50
C SER A 206 9.42 22.63 7.31
N THR A 207 8.99 22.94 6.07
CA THR A 207 8.05 24.05 5.78
C THR A 207 6.72 23.96 6.54
N TYR A 208 6.35 22.77 7.01
CA TYR A 208 5.13 22.60 7.80
C TYR A 208 5.36 22.81 9.32
N SER A 209 6.61 22.88 9.80
CA SER A 209 6.90 23.02 11.24
C SER A 209 6.55 24.39 11.79
N ASP A 210 6.51 25.40 10.92
CA ASP A 210 6.35 26.80 11.32
C ASP A 210 4.87 27.18 11.55
N ASP A 211 3.93 26.36 11.04
CA ASP A 211 2.49 26.65 11.04
C ASP A 211 1.65 25.80 12.02
N HIS A 212 2.29 25.02 12.91
CA HIS A 212 1.56 23.98 13.63
C HIS A 212 1.27 24.31 15.10
N VAL A 213 0.00 24.19 15.44
CA VAL A 213 -0.43 24.01 16.84
C VAL A 213 -0.02 22.61 17.28
N VAL A 214 0.86 22.53 18.28
CA VAL A 214 1.32 21.25 18.84
C VAL A 214 0.13 20.48 19.41
N ALA A 215 -0.10 19.28 18.89
CA ALA A 215 -1.17 18.41 19.35
C ALA A 215 -0.88 17.90 20.76
N ASP A 216 -1.79 18.14 21.67
CA ASP A 216 -1.77 17.54 22.99
C ASP A 216 -2.25 16.06 22.97
N SER A 217 -2.24 15.42 24.14
CA SER A 217 -2.66 14.03 24.27
C SER A 217 -4.12 13.79 23.87
N SER A 218 -5.00 14.80 24.01
CA SER A 218 -6.43 14.67 23.66
C SER A 218 -6.62 14.53 22.15
N HIS A 219 -5.86 15.28 21.35
CA HIS A 219 -5.86 15.16 19.89
C HIS A 219 -5.37 13.78 19.44
N LYS A 220 -4.31 13.24 20.06
CA LYS A 220 -3.80 11.89 19.73
C LYS A 220 -4.80 10.80 20.06
N ILE A 221 -5.52 10.90 21.17
CA ILE A 221 -6.60 9.98 21.54
C ILE A 221 -7.74 10.07 20.52
N ALA A 222 -8.13 11.27 20.11
CA ALA A 222 -9.17 11.48 19.11
C ALA A 222 -8.77 10.87 17.74
N TYR A 223 -7.52 11.06 17.31
CA TYR A 223 -6.97 10.40 16.11
C TYR A 223 -6.97 8.87 16.22
N PHE A 224 -6.64 8.32 17.39
CA PHE A 224 -6.66 6.87 17.61
C PHE A 224 -8.06 6.29 17.36
N PHE A 225 -9.10 6.86 17.95
CA PHE A 225 -10.47 6.40 17.76
C PHE A 225 -10.94 6.59 16.32
N TRP A 226 -10.59 7.72 15.71
CA TRP A 226 -10.93 8.01 14.33
C TRP A 226 -10.26 7.04 13.35
N LEU A 227 -8.93 6.81 13.44
CA LEU A 227 -8.21 5.86 12.60
C LEU A 227 -8.70 4.42 12.80
N SER A 228 -9.01 4.03 14.04
CA SER A 228 -9.59 2.72 14.33
C SER A 228 -10.94 2.55 13.63
N LYS A 229 -11.79 3.57 13.69
CA LYS A 229 -13.07 3.59 12.98
C LYS A 229 -12.88 3.53 11.46
N GLU A 230 -11.98 4.32 10.89
CA GLU A 230 -11.68 4.29 9.45
C GLU A 230 -11.19 2.90 9.02
N ALA A 231 -10.32 2.25 9.78
CA ALA A 231 -9.84 0.91 9.50
C ALA A 231 -10.95 -0.14 9.54
N MET A 232 -11.87 -0.05 10.52
CA MET A 232 -13.01 -0.97 10.63
C MET A 232 -13.97 -0.86 9.45
N TYR A 233 -14.12 0.33 8.88
CA TYR A 233 -15.06 0.58 7.78
C TYR A 233 -14.49 0.36 6.38
N GLN A 234 -13.20 -0.05 6.25
CA GLN A 234 -12.61 -0.29 4.93
C GLN A 234 -13.35 -1.36 4.11
N LEU A 235 -13.83 -2.41 4.77
CA LEU A 235 -14.51 -3.56 4.15
C LEU A 235 -15.97 -3.71 4.64
N GLY A 236 -16.56 -2.63 5.14
CA GLY A 236 -17.91 -2.62 5.70
C GLY A 236 -18.00 -3.35 7.05
N LEU A 237 -19.15 -3.25 7.70
CA LEU A 237 -19.36 -3.86 9.03
C LEU A 237 -19.24 -5.39 9.02
N LEU A 238 -19.69 -6.05 7.95
CA LEU A 238 -19.58 -7.51 7.80
C LEU A 238 -18.13 -7.97 7.58
N GLY A 239 -17.25 -7.09 7.15
CA GLY A 239 -15.83 -7.39 7.00
C GLY A 239 -15.12 -7.60 8.33
N LEU A 240 -15.53 -6.91 9.39
CA LEU A 240 -14.82 -6.95 10.68
C LEU A 240 -14.72 -8.36 11.29
N PRO A 241 -15.79 -9.18 11.42
CA PRO A 241 -15.67 -10.55 11.91
C PRO A 241 -14.73 -11.41 11.07
N LEU A 242 -14.73 -11.24 9.74
CA LEU A 242 -13.85 -11.97 8.83
C LEU A 242 -12.38 -11.54 8.99
N ILE A 243 -12.12 -10.25 9.16
CA ILE A 243 -10.77 -9.73 9.44
C ILE A 243 -10.22 -10.33 10.74
N MET A 244 -11.02 -10.29 11.81
CA MET A 244 -10.59 -10.78 13.12
C MET A 244 -10.35 -12.30 13.13
N THR A 245 -11.26 -13.07 12.57
CA THR A 245 -11.11 -14.53 12.46
C THR A 245 -9.95 -14.92 11.55
N GLY A 246 -9.74 -14.19 10.45
CA GLY A 246 -8.63 -14.39 9.54
C GLY A 246 -7.27 -14.01 10.14
N LEU A 247 -7.19 -12.93 10.91
CA LEU A 247 -6.00 -12.57 11.67
C LEU A 247 -5.62 -13.69 12.66
N LEU A 248 -6.57 -14.15 13.48
CA LEU A 248 -6.34 -15.22 14.46
C LEU A 248 -5.93 -16.52 13.77
N HIS A 249 -6.55 -16.87 12.65
CA HIS A 249 -6.20 -18.04 11.84
C HIS A 249 -4.78 -17.91 11.26
N SER A 250 -4.45 -16.77 10.68
CA SER A 250 -3.13 -16.47 10.11
C SER A 250 -2.03 -16.60 11.16
N ILE A 251 -2.19 -16.04 12.35
CA ILE A 251 -1.22 -16.15 13.45
C ILE A 251 -0.94 -17.60 13.85
N ARG A 252 -1.95 -18.47 13.77
CA ARG A 252 -1.83 -19.88 14.17
C ARG A 252 -1.22 -20.80 13.11
N THR A 253 -1.41 -20.46 11.82
CA THR A 253 -1.18 -21.41 10.72
C THR A 253 -0.04 -21.03 9.80
N ARG A 254 0.43 -19.76 9.85
CA ARG A 254 1.45 -19.24 8.95
C ARG A 254 2.81 -19.11 9.62
N ASP A 255 3.84 -18.94 8.77
CA ASP A 255 5.19 -18.63 9.24
C ASP A 255 5.21 -17.37 10.11
N ARG A 256 6.00 -17.42 11.17
CA ARG A 256 6.09 -16.33 12.14
C ARG A 256 6.56 -15.01 11.51
N PHE A 257 7.54 -15.07 10.62
CA PHE A 257 8.10 -13.86 10.01
C PHE A 257 7.13 -13.23 9.02
N GLU A 258 6.37 -14.05 8.25
CA GLU A 258 5.33 -13.55 7.38
C GLU A 258 4.22 -12.85 8.18
N ASN A 259 3.77 -13.43 9.28
CA ASN A 259 2.76 -12.82 10.14
C ASN A 259 3.24 -11.50 10.74
N VAL A 260 4.46 -11.49 11.30
CA VAL A 260 5.03 -10.26 11.88
C VAL A 260 5.20 -9.18 10.82
N SER A 261 5.61 -9.54 9.59
CA SER A 261 5.70 -8.59 8.48
C SER A 261 4.34 -7.93 8.16
N VAL A 262 3.27 -8.74 8.05
CA VAL A 262 1.92 -8.22 7.76
C VAL A 262 1.38 -7.38 8.93
N ILE A 263 1.63 -7.78 10.17
CA ILE A 263 1.24 -7.00 11.36
C ILE A 263 2.00 -5.65 11.38
N LEU A 264 3.30 -5.65 11.10
CA LEU A 264 4.09 -4.41 11.04
C LEU A 264 3.68 -3.52 9.89
N LEU A 265 3.24 -4.09 8.75
CA LEU A 265 2.67 -3.33 7.65
C LEU A 265 1.43 -2.55 8.12
N PHE A 266 0.54 -3.21 8.87
CA PHE A 266 -0.65 -2.57 9.42
C PHE A 266 -0.27 -1.50 10.46
N LEU A 267 0.58 -1.84 11.42
CA LEU A 267 0.95 -0.93 12.51
C LEU A 267 1.72 0.29 12.04
N GLY A 268 2.55 0.17 10.98
CA GLY A 268 3.41 1.26 10.49
C GLY A 268 2.61 2.47 10.05
N SER A 269 1.72 2.30 9.09
CA SER A 269 0.93 3.41 8.53
C SER A 269 -0.33 3.73 9.34
N THR A 270 -0.58 3.03 10.46
CA THR A 270 -1.67 3.33 11.40
C THR A 270 -1.14 3.85 12.73
N PHE A 271 -0.69 2.98 13.63
CA PHE A 271 -0.30 3.37 14.99
C PHE A 271 1.05 4.09 15.08
N ILE A 272 2.06 3.73 14.25
CA ILE A 272 3.32 4.47 14.21
C ILE A 272 3.08 5.85 13.60
N LEU A 273 2.26 5.94 12.54
CA LEU A 273 1.82 7.22 12.00
C LEU A 273 1.18 8.08 13.10
N LEU A 274 0.24 7.51 13.87
CA LEU A 274 -0.44 8.19 14.96
C LEU A 274 0.53 8.75 16.01
N ALA A 275 1.55 7.96 16.39
CA ALA A 275 2.56 8.39 17.35
C ALA A 275 3.37 9.60 16.84
N LEU A 276 3.59 9.68 15.52
CA LEU A 276 4.34 10.75 14.86
C LEU A 276 3.48 11.97 14.51
N LEU A 277 2.14 11.84 14.49
CA LEU A 277 1.23 12.94 14.20
C LEU A 277 1.30 13.99 15.31
N ASN A 278 1.59 15.22 14.92
CA ASN A 278 1.65 16.37 15.81
C ASN A 278 0.77 17.53 15.30
N PHE A 279 -0.46 17.19 14.89
CA PHE A 279 -1.44 18.13 14.35
C PHE A 279 -2.71 18.10 15.19
N GLU A 280 -3.42 19.21 15.25
CA GLU A 280 -4.72 19.26 15.92
C GLU A 280 -5.72 18.30 15.26
N PHE A 281 -6.63 17.74 16.04
CA PHE A 281 -7.70 16.90 15.52
C PHE A 281 -8.83 17.79 14.99
N SER A 282 -8.81 18.04 13.68
CA SER A 282 -9.83 18.84 12.98
C SER A 282 -10.27 18.14 11.69
N PRO A 283 -11.43 18.49 11.13
CA PRO A 283 -11.90 17.92 9.86
C PRO A 283 -10.91 18.11 8.69
N PHE A 284 -10.18 19.22 8.70
CA PHE A 284 -9.16 19.51 7.69
C PHE A 284 -8.00 18.50 7.74
N TYR A 285 -7.41 18.29 8.91
CA TYR A 285 -6.31 17.34 9.07
C TYR A 285 -6.77 15.87 8.96
N GLN A 286 -8.00 15.55 9.36
CA GLN A 286 -8.58 14.24 9.08
C GLN A 286 -8.64 13.96 7.57
N ALA A 287 -9.06 14.93 6.76
CA ALA A 287 -9.08 14.79 5.30
C ALA A 287 -7.68 14.55 4.70
N ILE A 288 -6.64 15.24 5.23
CA ILE A 288 -5.24 15.07 4.83
C ILE A 288 -4.71 13.68 5.19
N PHE A 289 -5.00 13.19 6.40
CA PHE A 289 -4.41 11.94 6.91
C PHE A 289 -5.21 10.68 6.58
N ARG A 290 -6.47 10.80 6.12
CA ARG A 290 -7.31 9.66 5.73
C ARG A 290 -6.65 8.71 4.73
N PRO A 291 -5.94 9.17 3.67
CA PRO A 291 -5.29 8.27 2.71
C PRO A 291 -3.97 7.66 3.20
N TYR A 292 -3.37 8.14 4.27
CA TYR A 292 -2.06 7.65 4.73
C TYR A 292 -2.02 6.14 5.05
N PRO A 293 -3.06 5.52 5.67
CA PRO A 293 -3.05 4.08 5.92
C PRO A 293 -3.33 3.21 4.69
N VAL A 294 -3.40 3.77 3.48
CA VAL A 294 -3.80 3.03 2.26
C VAL A 294 -2.99 1.75 2.05
N ILE A 295 -1.68 1.79 2.30
CA ILE A 295 -0.80 0.61 2.17
C ILE A 295 -1.08 -0.41 3.29
N ALA A 296 -1.31 0.06 4.52
CA ALA A 296 -1.62 -0.80 5.67
C ALA A 296 -2.92 -1.59 5.47
N TYR A 297 -3.86 -1.06 4.71
CA TYR A 297 -5.13 -1.75 4.44
C TYR A 297 -4.98 -3.01 3.58
N ALA A 298 -3.86 -3.21 2.90
CA ALA A 298 -3.53 -4.49 2.27
C ALA A 298 -3.43 -5.64 3.30
N ALA A 299 -2.93 -5.35 4.51
CA ALA A 299 -2.91 -6.33 5.60
C ALA A 299 -4.33 -6.73 6.04
N ILE A 300 -5.23 -5.75 6.19
CA ILE A 300 -6.64 -6.00 6.52
C ILE A 300 -7.30 -6.88 5.45
N CYS A 301 -7.03 -6.60 4.17
CA CYS A 301 -7.58 -7.36 3.04
C CYS A 301 -7.04 -8.80 2.99
N LEU A 302 -5.78 -9.01 3.35
CA LEU A 302 -5.21 -10.34 3.48
C LEU A 302 -5.86 -11.13 4.64
N TRP A 303 -6.03 -10.52 5.81
CA TRP A 303 -6.74 -11.15 6.93
C TRP A 303 -8.21 -11.43 6.58
N PHE A 304 -8.89 -10.50 5.92
CA PHE A 304 -10.24 -10.71 5.42
C PHE A 304 -10.33 -11.97 4.51
N ALA A 305 -9.42 -12.12 3.55
CA ALA A 305 -9.39 -13.28 2.66
C ALA A 305 -9.15 -14.60 3.43
N HIS A 306 -8.30 -14.59 4.46
CA HIS A 306 -8.14 -15.74 5.36
C HIS A 306 -9.43 -16.05 6.14
N GLY A 307 -10.15 -15.04 6.61
CA GLY A 307 -11.44 -15.21 7.28
C GLY A 307 -12.51 -15.80 6.35
N VAL A 308 -12.58 -15.35 5.10
CA VAL A 308 -13.47 -15.94 4.07
C VAL A 308 -13.13 -17.40 3.82
N LYS A 309 -11.84 -17.73 3.72
CA LYS A 309 -11.38 -19.12 3.55
C LYS A 309 -11.79 -20.00 4.74
N LEU A 310 -11.62 -19.49 5.96
CA LEU A 310 -12.04 -20.20 7.17
C LEU A 310 -13.54 -20.44 7.19
N LEU A 311 -14.34 -19.40 6.90
CA LEU A 311 -15.80 -19.51 6.82
C LEU A 311 -16.23 -20.54 5.78
N ALA A 312 -15.65 -20.51 4.58
CA ALA A 312 -15.93 -21.50 3.53
C ALA A 312 -15.60 -22.93 4.00
N THR A 313 -14.50 -23.10 4.72
CA THR A 313 -14.11 -24.41 5.28
C THR A 313 -15.11 -24.90 6.32
N VAL A 314 -15.56 -24.02 7.23
CA VAL A 314 -16.56 -24.35 8.25
C VAL A 314 -17.90 -24.72 7.62
N LEU A 315 -18.35 -23.96 6.62
CA LEU A 315 -19.60 -24.24 5.89
C LEU A 315 -19.53 -25.59 5.18
N LEU A 316 -18.42 -25.91 4.53
CA LEU A 316 -18.23 -27.22 3.87
C LEU A 316 -18.26 -28.37 4.86
N ASN A 317 -17.60 -28.24 6.00
CA ASN A 317 -17.59 -29.29 7.00
C ASN A 317 -18.99 -29.52 7.62
N ALA A 318 -19.78 -28.43 7.76
CA ALA A 318 -21.14 -28.51 8.28
C ALA A 318 -22.15 -29.13 7.27
N THR A 319 -21.83 -29.08 5.99
CA THR A 319 -22.75 -29.51 4.91
C THR A 319 -22.31 -30.79 4.21
N ASN A 320 -21.21 -31.43 4.68
CA ASN A 320 -20.56 -32.57 3.99
C ASN A 320 -21.46 -33.76 3.69
N GLU A 321 -22.53 -33.97 4.47
CA GLU A 321 -23.48 -35.11 4.22
C GLU A 321 -24.56 -34.79 3.20
N SER A 322 -24.95 -33.52 3.04
CA SER A 322 -26.09 -33.16 2.19
C SER A 322 -25.70 -32.59 0.82
N LEU A 323 -24.56 -31.87 0.71
CA LEU A 323 -24.10 -31.29 -0.57
C LEU A 323 -23.43 -32.32 -1.50
N LEU A 324 -22.76 -33.33 -0.94
CA LEU A 324 -22.09 -34.38 -1.71
C LEU A 324 -23.08 -35.40 -2.32
N SER A 325 -24.33 -35.45 -1.85
CA SER A 325 -25.37 -36.32 -2.38
C SER A 325 -26.15 -35.77 -3.57
N GLY A 326 -25.85 -34.53 -4.02
CA GLY A 326 -26.51 -33.89 -5.14
C GLY A 326 -25.93 -34.33 -6.50
N LYS A 327 -26.77 -34.83 -7.42
CA LYS A 327 -26.40 -35.27 -8.78
C LYS A 327 -25.52 -34.28 -9.58
N LEU A 328 -25.61 -32.98 -9.24
CA LEU A 328 -24.87 -31.91 -9.93
C LEU A 328 -23.36 -31.91 -9.60
N LEU A 329 -22.95 -32.50 -8.46
CA LEU A 329 -21.59 -32.47 -7.93
C LEU A 329 -20.88 -33.83 -8.02
N GLU A 330 -21.58 -34.88 -8.47
CA GLU A 330 -21.04 -36.26 -8.60
C GLU A 330 -19.77 -36.34 -9.51
N HIS A 331 -19.59 -35.37 -10.42
CA HIS A 331 -18.45 -35.32 -11.32
C HIS A 331 -17.28 -34.48 -10.82
N LEU A 332 -17.40 -33.82 -9.68
CA LEU A 332 -16.35 -32.95 -9.12
C LEU A 332 -15.61 -33.67 -7.99
N SER A 333 -14.28 -33.55 -8.00
CA SER A 333 -13.48 -33.99 -6.86
C SER A 333 -13.77 -33.13 -5.63
N GLU A 334 -13.53 -33.68 -4.44
CA GLU A 334 -13.67 -32.93 -3.17
C GLU A 334 -12.87 -31.61 -3.18
N HIS A 335 -11.68 -31.62 -3.78
CA HIS A 335 -10.87 -30.41 -3.94
C HIS A 335 -11.55 -29.35 -4.83
N GLN A 336 -12.20 -29.76 -5.92
CA GLN A 336 -12.92 -28.86 -6.83
C GLN A 336 -14.15 -28.25 -6.12
N ILE A 337 -14.89 -29.06 -5.35
CA ILE A 337 -16.04 -28.60 -4.56
C ILE A 337 -15.58 -27.56 -3.53
N ARG A 338 -14.52 -27.84 -2.78
CA ARG A 338 -13.93 -26.90 -1.80
C ARG A 338 -13.51 -25.59 -2.46
N SER A 339 -12.85 -25.65 -3.61
CA SER A 339 -12.43 -24.47 -4.38
C SER A 339 -13.63 -23.65 -4.87
N LEU A 340 -14.69 -24.31 -5.34
CA LEU A 340 -15.91 -23.66 -5.81
C LEU A 340 -16.64 -22.93 -4.67
N VAL A 341 -16.81 -23.57 -3.52
CA VAL A 341 -17.46 -22.95 -2.35
C VAL A 341 -16.63 -21.75 -1.86
N PHE A 342 -15.30 -21.89 -1.83
CA PHE A 342 -14.43 -20.78 -1.44
C PHE A 342 -14.54 -19.61 -2.44
N LEU A 343 -14.59 -19.90 -3.75
CA LEU A 343 -14.78 -18.88 -4.78
C LEU A 343 -16.13 -18.16 -4.63
N ILE A 344 -17.23 -18.90 -4.44
CA ILE A 344 -18.58 -18.33 -4.24
C ILE A 344 -18.60 -17.44 -2.98
N ALA A 345 -18.09 -17.95 -1.87
CA ALA A 345 -18.02 -17.19 -0.62
C ALA A 345 -17.16 -15.92 -0.80
N GLY A 346 -16.06 -16.03 -1.55
CA GLY A 346 -15.19 -14.91 -1.89
C GLY A 346 -15.89 -13.85 -2.74
N VAL A 347 -16.57 -14.25 -3.80
CA VAL A 347 -17.35 -13.33 -4.65
C VAL A 347 -18.45 -12.62 -3.85
N ALA A 348 -19.20 -13.36 -3.04
CA ALA A 348 -20.23 -12.77 -2.19
C ALA A 348 -19.66 -11.77 -1.18
N ALA A 349 -18.55 -12.12 -0.54
CA ALA A 349 -17.86 -11.25 0.41
C ALA A 349 -17.33 -9.96 -0.25
N VAL A 350 -16.66 -10.07 -1.40
CA VAL A 350 -16.16 -8.91 -2.16
C VAL A 350 -17.32 -8.06 -2.68
N PHE A 351 -18.41 -8.66 -3.15
CA PHE A 351 -19.60 -7.92 -3.57
C PHE A 351 -20.23 -7.15 -2.40
N SER A 352 -20.26 -7.73 -1.19
CA SER A 352 -20.69 -7.02 0.02
C SER A 352 -19.82 -5.79 0.31
N VAL A 353 -18.48 -5.89 0.14
CA VAL A 353 -17.55 -4.76 0.29
C VAL A 353 -17.86 -3.69 -0.75
N TYR A 354 -17.98 -4.06 -2.03
CA TYR A 354 -18.30 -3.15 -3.11
C TYR A 354 -19.61 -2.40 -2.85
N SER A 355 -20.69 -3.13 -2.56
CA SER A 355 -22.01 -2.52 -2.32
C SER A 355 -22.02 -1.58 -1.11
N SER A 356 -21.32 -1.96 -0.03
CA SER A 356 -21.17 -1.13 1.18
C SER A 356 -20.42 0.18 0.94
N ASN A 357 -19.42 0.17 0.05
CA ASN A 357 -18.57 1.31 -0.21
C ASN A 357 -19.05 2.19 -1.37
N TYR A 358 -19.77 1.62 -2.35
CA TYR A 358 -20.30 2.36 -3.50
C TYR A 358 -21.50 3.25 -3.14
N GLN A 359 -22.20 2.94 -2.05
CA GLN A 359 -23.36 3.72 -1.59
C GLN A 359 -22.97 4.91 -0.69
N ARG A 360 -21.67 5.14 -0.45
CA ARG A 360 -21.13 6.24 0.34
C ARG A 360 -20.43 7.27 -0.52
#